data_7ef8912bc0fbb0f776faf29946428787
#
_entry.id   7ef8912bc0fbb0f776faf29946428787
#
_cell.length_a   1.000
_cell.length_b   1.000
_cell.length_c   1.000
_cell.angle_alpha   90.00
_cell.angle_beta   90.00
_cell.angle_gamma   90.00
#
_symmetry.space_group_name_H-M   'P 1'
#
loop_
_entity.id
_entity.type
_entity.pdbx_description
1 polymer ?
#
loop_
_entity_poly.entity_id
_entity_poly.type
_entity_poly.pdbx_seq_one_letter_code
_entity_poly.pdbx_strand_id
1 'polypeptide(L)'
;MKQLWGKGLLALLIRGASVVAIVAAVSTITVSAQAATMTEALVQNYATAMKTAANNQNINQVARLVSDEALISLSRKGKSTSLDKEAYLKLLQNSWGNTSNYRYDINVDNIVISGGQAKANVTTNESWVKDGQKVSFATTSRVTLALSTGDAILLRAVSQVTIN
;
A
#
# COMPACT_ATOMS: atom_id res chain seq x y z
N MET A 1 -40.12 -53.26 35.55
CA MET A 1 -40.96 -53.32 36.73
C MET A 1 -41.23 -51.94 37.27
N LYS A 2 -42.50 -51.62 37.30
CA LYS A 2 -43.25 -50.80 38.28
C LYS A 2 -42.69 -49.37 38.54
N GLN A 3 -43.38 -48.30 38.06
CA GLN A 3 -44.55 -47.67 38.70
C GLN A 3 -44.11 -46.72 39.84
N LEU A 4 -44.61 -45.60 40.16
CA LEU A 4 -45.90 -44.87 39.89
C LEU A 4 -45.82 -43.49 40.55
N TRP A 5 -46.41 -42.47 39.93
CA TRP A 5 -47.32 -41.48 40.52
C TRP A 5 -46.89 -40.49 41.57
N GLY A 6 -47.30 -39.28 41.32
CA GLY A 6 -47.65 -38.28 42.33
C GLY A 6 -48.02 -36.95 41.74
N LYS A 7 -49.33 -36.79 41.51
CA LYS A 7 -50.02 -35.56 41.18
C LYS A 7 -49.94 -34.57 42.33
N GLY A 8 -49.88 -33.31 42.06
CA GLY A 8 -50.15 -32.25 43.01
C GLY A 8 -50.42 -30.91 42.31
N LEU A 9 -51.71 -30.74 42.06
CA LEU A 9 -52.34 -29.51 41.62
C LEU A 9 -52.38 -28.52 42.80
N LEU A 10 -51.97 -27.29 42.65
CA LEU A 10 -52.72 -26.19 43.30
C LEU A 10 -52.42 -24.85 42.58
N ALA A 11 -53.46 -24.33 42.06
CA ALA A 11 -53.53 -22.95 41.58
C ALA A 11 -53.59 -21.97 42.75
N LEU A 12 -52.92 -20.84 42.63
CA LEU A 12 -53.43 -19.61 43.28
C LEU A 12 -53.04 -18.38 42.47
N LEU A 13 -54.07 -17.68 42.09
CA LEU A 13 -54.12 -16.35 41.56
C LEU A 13 -53.44 -15.32 42.47
N ILE A 14 -52.72 -14.35 41.95
CA ILE A 14 -52.76 -12.93 42.40
C ILE A 14 -52.15 -12.06 41.29
N ARG A 15 -52.96 -11.33 40.65
CA ARG A 15 -53.03 -9.90 40.34
C ARG A 15 -51.74 -9.10 40.50
N GLY A 16 -51.40 -8.35 39.44
CA GLY A 16 -50.87 -7.01 39.70
C GLY A 16 -49.73 -6.63 38.77
N ALA A 17 -50.08 -5.97 37.69
CA ALA A 17 -49.54 -4.72 37.22
C ALA A 17 -48.05 -4.62 36.84
N SER A 18 -47.91 -4.00 35.69
CA SER A 18 -46.80 -3.26 35.17
C SER A 18 -45.85 -4.06 34.31
N VAL A 19 -46.26 -4.26 33.06
CA VAL A 19 -45.36 -4.48 31.94
C VAL A 19 -44.62 -3.15 31.70
N VAL A 20 -43.45 -3.01 32.31
CA VAL A 20 -42.49 -2.00 31.85
C VAL A 20 -41.88 -2.57 30.59
N ALA A 21 -42.37 -2.13 29.44
CA ALA A 21 -41.73 -2.34 28.16
C ALA A 21 -40.43 -1.54 28.16
N ILE A 22 -39.32 -2.19 28.49
CA ILE A 22 -38.00 -1.63 28.21
C ILE A 22 -37.80 -1.73 26.69
N VAL A 23 -38.10 -0.64 26.00
CA VAL A 23 -37.69 -0.44 24.63
C VAL A 23 -36.17 -0.26 24.68
N ALA A 24 -35.43 -1.36 24.51
CA ALA A 24 -34.01 -1.27 24.22
C ALA A 24 -33.87 -0.60 22.85
N ALA A 25 -33.60 0.70 22.86
CA ALA A 25 -33.17 1.42 21.68
C ALA A 25 -31.81 0.82 21.27
N VAL A 26 -31.82 -0.10 20.35
CA VAL A 26 -30.62 -0.58 19.67
C VAL A 26 -30.18 0.59 18.80
N SER A 27 -29.29 1.43 19.33
CA SER A 27 -28.58 2.41 18.53
C SER A 27 -27.67 1.67 17.57
N THR A 28 -28.13 1.45 16.36
CA THR A 28 -27.25 0.97 15.26
C THR A 28 -26.26 2.10 14.99
N ILE A 29 -25.07 1.97 15.54
CA ILE A 29 -23.93 2.80 15.15
C ILE A 29 -23.60 2.39 13.72
N THR A 30 -24.13 3.10 12.75
CA THR A 30 -23.66 3.00 11.37
C THR A 30 -22.26 3.59 11.34
N VAL A 31 -21.25 2.75 11.49
CA VAL A 31 -19.89 3.12 11.17
C VAL A 31 -19.87 3.32 9.64
N SER A 32 -19.99 4.58 9.22
CA SER A 32 -19.74 4.94 7.84
C SER A 32 -18.29 4.57 7.54
N ALA A 33 -18.07 3.53 6.75
CA ALA A 33 -16.76 3.21 6.22
C ALA A 33 -16.35 4.42 5.35
N GLN A 34 -15.53 5.28 5.92
CA GLN A 34 -14.99 6.43 5.19
C GLN A 34 -14.08 5.88 4.12
N ALA A 35 -14.41 6.13 2.85
CA ALA A 35 -13.56 5.71 1.74
C ALA A 35 -12.15 6.28 1.96
N ALA A 36 -11.14 5.41 1.88
CA ALA A 36 -9.76 5.85 2.01
C ALA A 36 -9.47 6.92 0.94
N THR A 37 -8.85 8.02 1.35
CA THR A 37 -8.47 9.11 0.46
C THR A 37 -6.96 9.20 0.37
N MET A 38 -6.46 9.57 -0.81
CA MET A 38 -5.04 9.85 -0.98
C MET A 38 -4.62 11.01 -0.08
N THR A 39 -3.50 10.85 0.63
CA THR A 39 -2.93 11.88 1.51
C THR A 39 -1.43 12.01 1.27
N GLU A 40 -0.86 13.14 1.68
CA GLU A 40 0.60 13.35 1.64
C GLU A 40 1.35 12.29 2.46
N ALA A 41 0.79 11.90 3.62
CA ALA A 41 1.34 10.84 4.46
C ALA A 41 1.43 9.50 3.73
N LEU A 42 0.41 9.14 2.92
CA LEU A 42 0.47 7.91 2.11
C LEU A 42 1.55 7.98 1.04
N VAL A 43 1.78 9.14 0.45
CA VAL A 43 2.87 9.34 -0.52
C VAL A 43 4.25 9.18 0.15
N GLN A 44 4.44 9.72 1.35
CA GLN A 44 5.67 9.55 2.12
C GLN A 44 5.86 8.10 2.60
N ASN A 45 4.78 7.41 2.98
CA ASN A 45 4.80 5.99 3.32
C ASN A 45 5.22 5.13 2.12
N TYR A 46 4.71 5.45 0.92
CA TYR A 46 5.16 4.81 -0.33
C TYR A 46 6.68 4.94 -0.51
N ALA A 47 7.24 6.14 -0.34
CA ALA A 47 8.68 6.36 -0.47
C ALA A 47 9.47 5.53 0.55
N THR A 48 9.02 5.51 1.81
CA THR A 48 9.67 4.73 2.89
C THR A 48 9.61 3.23 2.59
N ALA A 49 8.46 2.73 2.14
CA ALA A 49 8.28 1.32 1.78
C ALA A 49 9.14 0.93 0.58
N MET A 50 9.21 1.79 -0.45
CA MET A 50 10.06 1.58 -1.62
C MET A 50 11.54 1.55 -1.24
N LYS A 51 12.00 2.49 -0.40
CA LYS A 51 13.37 2.51 0.12
C LYS A 51 13.72 1.22 0.85
N THR A 52 12.85 0.76 1.72
CA THR A 52 13.03 -0.48 2.48
C THR A 52 13.08 -1.69 1.54
N ALA A 53 12.12 -1.80 0.63
CA ALA A 53 12.02 -2.91 -0.33
C ALA A 53 13.25 -2.98 -1.24
N ALA A 54 13.70 -1.84 -1.77
CA ALA A 54 14.85 -1.77 -2.66
C ALA A 54 16.16 -2.09 -1.93
N ASN A 55 16.40 -1.53 -0.73
CA ASN A 55 17.61 -1.84 0.05
C ASN A 55 17.69 -3.31 0.48
N ASN A 56 16.54 -3.95 0.71
CA ASN A 56 16.47 -5.39 0.98
C ASN A 56 16.47 -6.25 -0.30
N GLN A 57 16.51 -5.62 -1.48
CA GLN A 57 16.40 -6.29 -2.79
C GLN A 57 15.19 -7.23 -2.86
N ASN A 58 14.10 -6.84 -2.18
CA ASN A 58 12.88 -7.65 -2.07
C ASN A 58 11.91 -7.30 -3.19
N ILE A 59 11.99 -8.04 -4.28
CA ILE A 59 11.16 -7.81 -5.47
C ILE A 59 9.66 -7.97 -5.19
N ASN A 60 9.28 -8.86 -4.27
CA ASN A 60 7.87 -9.06 -3.93
C ASN A 60 7.29 -7.85 -3.18
N GLN A 61 8.09 -7.19 -2.36
CA GLN A 61 7.68 -5.95 -1.71
C GLN A 61 7.59 -4.80 -2.73
N VAL A 62 8.56 -4.67 -3.65
CA VAL A 62 8.46 -3.69 -4.73
C VAL A 62 7.22 -3.94 -5.60
N ALA A 63 6.93 -5.19 -5.93
CA ALA A 63 5.77 -5.55 -6.74
C ALA A 63 4.43 -5.09 -6.14
N ARG A 64 4.32 -5.03 -4.81
CA ARG A 64 3.12 -4.52 -4.11
C ARG A 64 2.98 -3.00 -4.19
N LEU A 65 4.09 -2.29 -4.40
CA LEU A 65 4.13 -0.84 -4.50
C LEU A 65 3.93 -0.33 -5.94
N VAL A 66 3.77 -1.23 -6.90
CA VAL A 66 3.59 -0.92 -8.32
C VAL A 66 2.25 -1.48 -8.79
N SER A 67 1.41 -0.65 -9.40
CA SER A 67 0.13 -1.06 -9.98
C SER A 67 0.34 -2.07 -11.11
N ASP A 68 -0.59 -3.01 -11.28
CA ASP A 68 -0.57 -3.94 -12.42
C ASP A 68 -0.71 -3.19 -13.77
N GLU A 69 -1.34 -2.01 -13.74
CA GLU A 69 -1.50 -1.12 -14.91
C GLU A 69 -0.38 -0.07 -15.02
N ALA A 70 0.71 -0.23 -14.28
CA ALA A 70 1.77 0.77 -14.25
C ALA A 70 2.45 0.94 -15.61
N LEU A 71 2.72 2.20 -15.97
CA LEU A 71 3.54 2.57 -17.12
C LEU A 71 4.72 3.41 -16.64
N ILE A 72 5.93 2.90 -16.88
CA ILE A 72 7.18 3.50 -16.43
C ILE A 72 8.05 3.82 -17.65
N SER A 73 8.25 5.09 -17.91
CA SER A 73 9.14 5.57 -18.96
C SER A 73 10.50 5.90 -18.37
N LEU A 74 11.55 5.26 -18.84
CA LEU A 74 12.93 5.52 -18.46
C LEU A 74 13.67 6.15 -19.62
N SER A 75 14.27 7.30 -19.38
CA SER A 75 15.12 7.99 -20.35
C SER A 75 16.55 8.03 -19.86
N ARG A 76 17.48 7.61 -20.73
CA ARG A 76 18.91 7.59 -20.44
C ARG A 76 19.70 7.89 -21.72
N LYS A 77 20.60 8.89 -21.66
CA LYS A 77 21.44 9.31 -22.81
C LYS A 77 20.61 9.53 -24.08
N GLY A 78 19.44 10.15 -23.97
CA GLY A 78 18.56 10.45 -25.10
C GLY A 78 17.75 9.27 -25.63
N LYS A 79 17.90 8.07 -25.06
CA LYS A 79 17.08 6.90 -25.39
C LYS A 79 16.00 6.72 -24.33
N SER A 80 14.77 6.53 -24.77
CA SER A 80 13.62 6.27 -23.88
C SER A 80 13.12 4.84 -24.09
N THR A 81 12.75 4.19 -22.98
CA THR A 81 12.13 2.86 -22.97
C THR A 81 10.90 2.93 -22.08
N SER A 82 9.79 2.37 -22.55
CA SER A 82 8.58 2.20 -21.77
C SER A 82 8.50 0.78 -21.22
N LEU A 83 8.22 0.66 -19.94
CA LEU A 83 8.13 -0.59 -19.20
C LEU A 83 6.74 -0.70 -18.56
N ASP A 84 6.16 -1.87 -18.62
CA ASP A 84 5.08 -2.29 -17.74
C ASP A 84 5.65 -2.77 -16.39
N LYS A 85 4.79 -3.18 -15.49
CA LYS A 85 5.20 -3.69 -14.17
C LYS A 85 6.16 -4.86 -14.26
N GLU A 86 5.89 -5.85 -15.10
CA GLU A 86 6.71 -7.06 -15.22
C GLU A 86 8.10 -6.73 -15.72
N ALA A 87 8.21 -5.97 -16.80
CA ALA A 87 9.47 -5.52 -17.35
C ALA A 87 10.28 -4.67 -16.36
N TYR A 88 9.61 -3.82 -15.58
CA TYR A 88 10.24 -3.03 -14.53
C TYR A 88 10.81 -3.90 -13.40
N LEU A 89 10.04 -4.85 -12.89
CA LEU A 89 10.49 -5.77 -11.84
C LEU A 89 11.67 -6.63 -12.33
N LYS A 90 11.61 -7.10 -13.56
CA LYS A 90 12.72 -7.86 -14.18
C LYS A 90 13.99 -7.02 -14.33
N LEU A 91 13.84 -5.74 -14.70
CA LEU A 91 14.95 -4.81 -14.75
C LEU A 91 15.64 -4.66 -13.39
N LEU A 92 14.86 -4.50 -12.31
CA LEU A 92 15.38 -4.41 -10.94
C LEU A 92 16.09 -5.69 -10.51
N GLN A 93 15.48 -6.86 -10.71
CA GLN A 93 16.09 -8.15 -10.39
C GLN A 93 17.42 -8.34 -11.10
N ASN A 94 17.48 -8.03 -12.39
CA ASN A 94 18.72 -8.12 -13.18
C ASN A 94 19.78 -7.14 -12.66
N SER A 95 19.38 -5.95 -12.25
CA SER A 95 20.29 -4.95 -11.68
C SER A 95 20.87 -5.40 -10.35
N TRP A 96 20.10 -6.11 -9.54
CA TRP A 96 20.52 -6.59 -8.21
C TRP A 96 21.36 -7.87 -8.25
N GLY A 97 21.19 -8.71 -9.30
CA GLY A 97 21.73 -10.07 -9.36
C GLY A 97 23.26 -10.18 -9.31
N ASN A 98 23.99 -9.12 -9.65
CA ASN A 98 25.45 -9.10 -9.70
C ASN A 98 26.04 -7.89 -8.96
N THR A 99 25.38 -7.45 -7.91
CA THR A 99 25.81 -6.25 -7.16
C THR A 99 26.05 -6.58 -5.69
N SER A 100 27.05 -5.96 -5.11
CA SER A 100 27.27 -5.94 -3.67
C SER A 100 27.16 -4.53 -3.13
N ASN A 101 26.89 -4.40 -1.83
CA ASN A 101 26.78 -3.11 -1.15
C ASN A 101 25.76 -2.17 -1.80
N TYR A 102 24.63 -2.74 -2.28
CA TYR A 102 23.53 -1.96 -2.86
C TYR A 102 22.92 -1.00 -1.85
N ARG A 103 22.75 0.22 -2.26
CA ARG A 103 22.09 1.28 -1.49
C ARG A 103 21.12 2.03 -2.39
N TYR A 104 19.94 2.25 -1.87
CA TYR A 104 18.87 3.02 -2.50
C TYR A 104 18.38 4.10 -1.56
N ASP A 105 18.30 5.31 -2.03
CA ASP A 105 17.67 6.42 -1.33
C ASP A 105 16.63 7.08 -2.23
N ILE A 106 15.54 7.58 -1.63
CA ILE A 106 14.41 8.19 -2.33
C ILE A 106 13.94 9.41 -1.56
N ASN A 107 13.73 10.49 -2.29
CA ASN A 107 13.09 11.70 -1.79
C ASN A 107 11.89 12.02 -2.66
N VAL A 108 10.80 12.47 -2.04
CA VAL A 108 9.56 12.86 -2.71
C VAL A 108 9.22 14.29 -2.32
N ASP A 109 9.01 15.13 -3.32
CA ASP A 109 8.63 16.53 -3.15
C ASP A 109 7.55 16.96 -4.14
N ASN A 110 7.09 18.21 -4.00
CA ASN A 110 6.07 18.82 -4.87
C ASN A 110 4.80 17.94 -5.03
N ILE A 111 4.31 17.42 -3.89
CA ILE A 111 3.15 16.55 -3.86
C ILE A 111 1.88 17.37 -4.15
N VAL A 112 1.12 16.94 -5.16
CA VAL A 112 -0.19 17.50 -5.51
C VAL A 112 -1.22 16.38 -5.54
N ILE A 113 -2.24 16.49 -4.68
CA ILE A 113 -3.31 15.48 -4.57
C ILE A 113 -4.53 15.99 -5.33
N SER A 114 -5.06 15.16 -6.21
CA SER A 114 -6.26 15.47 -7.00
C SER A 114 -6.95 14.17 -7.46
N GLY A 115 -8.27 14.09 -7.29
CA GLY A 115 -9.08 13.00 -7.84
C GLY A 115 -8.68 11.60 -7.33
N GLY A 116 -8.25 11.45 -6.08
CA GLY A 116 -7.84 10.17 -5.50
C GLY A 116 -6.43 9.71 -5.93
N GLN A 117 -5.70 10.56 -6.64
CA GLN A 117 -4.33 10.33 -7.06
C GLN A 117 -3.40 11.39 -6.46
N ALA A 118 -2.12 11.08 -6.39
CA ALA A 118 -1.08 12.05 -6.09
C ALA A 118 -0.09 12.13 -7.26
N LYS A 119 0.28 13.36 -7.63
CA LYS A 119 1.41 13.64 -8.52
C LYS A 119 2.54 14.21 -7.68
N ALA A 120 3.77 13.76 -7.92
CA ALA A 120 4.93 14.21 -7.18
C ALA A 120 6.19 14.17 -8.04
N ASN A 121 7.21 14.89 -7.60
CA ASN A 121 8.57 14.67 -8.08
C ASN A 121 9.26 13.68 -7.15
N VAL A 122 10.01 12.77 -7.75
CA VAL A 122 10.78 11.75 -7.02
C VAL A 122 12.23 11.83 -7.49
N THR A 123 13.13 11.92 -6.54
CA THR A 123 14.56 11.79 -6.79
C THR A 123 15.06 10.52 -6.10
N THR A 124 15.70 9.63 -6.84
CA THR A 124 16.35 8.46 -6.28
C THR A 124 17.86 8.50 -6.51
N ASN A 125 18.61 8.01 -5.53
CA ASN A 125 20.04 7.80 -5.63
C ASN A 125 20.34 6.34 -5.35
N GLU A 126 20.96 5.68 -6.31
CA GLU A 126 21.33 4.28 -6.22
C GLU A 126 22.84 4.14 -6.31
N SER A 127 23.43 3.27 -5.52
CA SER A 127 24.83 2.93 -5.62
C SER A 127 25.07 1.47 -5.24
N TRP A 128 26.06 0.85 -5.88
CA TRP A 128 26.51 -0.51 -5.59
C TRP A 128 27.97 -0.69 -6.00
N VAL A 129 28.53 -1.83 -5.67
CA VAL A 129 29.86 -2.26 -6.16
C VAL A 129 29.65 -3.36 -7.19
N LYS A 130 30.28 -3.20 -8.35
CA LYS A 130 30.35 -4.19 -9.42
C LYS A 130 31.81 -4.30 -9.86
N ASP A 131 32.32 -5.52 -9.92
CA ASP A 131 33.71 -5.81 -10.32
C ASP A 131 34.75 -4.95 -9.56
N GLY A 132 34.50 -4.74 -8.25
CA GLY A 132 35.33 -3.92 -7.37
C GLY A 132 35.21 -2.41 -7.56
N GLN A 133 34.40 -1.95 -8.52
CA GLN A 133 34.18 -0.51 -8.76
C GLN A 133 32.82 -0.05 -8.22
N LYS A 134 32.82 1.13 -7.61
CA LYS A 134 31.57 1.77 -7.18
C LYS A 134 30.88 2.38 -8.40
N VAL A 135 29.61 2.03 -8.57
CA VAL A 135 28.70 2.58 -9.58
C VAL A 135 27.62 3.35 -8.87
N SER A 136 27.23 4.51 -9.38
CA SER A 136 26.11 5.28 -8.84
C SER A 136 25.26 5.89 -9.95
N PHE A 137 23.95 5.98 -9.67
CA PHE A 137 22.95 6.60 -10.52
C PHE A 137 22.10 7.57 -9.71
N ALA A 138 21.72 8.64 -10.35
CA ALA A 138 20.65 9.50 -9.90
C ALA A 138 19.50 9.43 -10.90
N THR A 139 18.27 9.34 -10.40
CA THR A 139 17.08 9.37 -11.25
C THR A 139 16.13 10.44 -10.74
N THR A 140 15.69 11.32 -11.63
CA THR A 140 14.60 12.26 -11.38
C THR A 140 13.36 11.78 -12.13
N SER A 141 12.23 11.75 -11.44
CA SER A 141 10.98 11.24 -11.99
C SER A 141 9.81 12.17 -11.66
N ARG A 142 8.88 12.29 -12.60
CA ARG A 142 7.51 12.70 -12.30
C ARG A 142 6.67 11.44 -12.15
N VAL A 143 6.05 11.29 -11.00
CA VAL A 143 5.24 10.12 -10.71
C VAL A 143 3.76 10.48 -10.54
N THR A 144 2.90 9.51 -10.84
CA THR A 144 1.51 9.50 -10.42
C THR A 144 1.32 8.26 -9.55
N LEU A 145 0.83 8.46 -8.33
CA LEU A 145 0.45 7.41 -7.41
C LEU A 145 -1.07 7.30 -7.39
N ALA A 146 -1.57 6.09 -7.34
CA ALA A 146 -2.99 5.78 -7.15
C ALA A 146 -3.20 5.13 -5.79
N LEU A 147 -4.41 5.22 -5.27
CA LEU A 147 -4.80 4.54 -4.05
C LEU A 147 -5.20 3.09 -4.38
N SER A 148 -4.63 2.13 -3.67
CA SER A 148 -5.01 0.72 -3.75
C SER A 148 -5.05 0.11 -2.36
N THR A 149 -6.18 -0.45 -1.96
CA THR A 149 -6.40 -1.06 -0.64
C THR A 149 -5.96 -0.21 0.56
N GLY A 150 -6.04 1.12 0.42
CA GLY A 150 -5.65 2.07 1.46
C GLY A 150 -4.21 2.57 1.39
N ASP A 151 -3.38 2.03 0.50
CA ASP A 151 -1.99 2.42 0.29
C ASP A 151 -1.79 3.15 -1.04
N ALA A 152 -0.77 4.00 -1.10
CA ALA A 152 -0.33 4.62 -2.35
C ALA A 152 0.56 3.64 -3.13
N ILE A 153 0.26 3.42 -4.41
CA ILE A 153 1.06 2.59 -5.32
C ILE A 153 1.40 3.36 -6.60
N LEU A 154 2.52 3.02 -7.22
CA LEU A 154 2.97 3.64 -8.47
C LEU A 154 2.05 3.25 -9.63
N LEU A 155 1.46 4.26 -10.28
CA LEU A 155 0.66 4.09 -11.49
C LEU A 155 1.43 4.54 -12.74
N ARG A 156 2.17 5.65 -12.66
CA ARG A 156 2.97 6.18 -13.77
C ARG A 156 4.27 6.78 -13.27
N ALA A 157 5.31 6.63 -14.06
CA ALA A 157 6.56 7.34 -13.86
C ALA A 157 7.14 7.78 -15.20
N VAL A 158 7.65 9.01 -15.26
CA VAL A 158 8.49 9.51 -16.35
C VAL A 158 9.82 9.91 -15.73
N SER A 159 10.84 9.17 -16.04
CA SER A 159 12.12 9.17 -15.34
C SER A 159 13.28 9.51 -16.26
N GLN A 160 14.18 10.35 -15.76
CA GLN A 160 15.45 10.68 -16.38
C GLN A 160 16.58 10.10 -15.51
N VAL A 161 17.39 9.24 -16.10
CA VAL A 161 18.51 8.56 -15.42
C VAL A 161 19.82 9.26 -15.78
N THR A 162 20.57 9.65 -14.75
CA THR A 162 21.93 10.21 -14.85
C THR A 162 22.92 9.24 -14.21
N ILE A 163 24.04 9.01 -14.87
CA ILE A 163 25.14 8.18 -14.36
C ILE A 163 26.20 9.14 -13.84
N ASN A 164 26.62 8.92 -12.60
CA ASN A 164 27.67 9.67 -11.93
C ASN A 164 28.98 8.89 -11.89
#